data_bcd0f8c67735925fddd94801bd4c9af8
#
_entry.id   bcd0f8c67735925fddd94801bd4c9af8
#
_cell.length_a   1.000
_cell.length_b   1.000
_cell.length_c   1.000
_cell.angle_alpha   90.00
_cell.angle_beta   90.00
_cell.angle_gamma   90.00
#
_symmetry.space_group_name_H-M   'P 1'
#
loop_
_entity.id
_entity.type
_entity.pdbx_description
1 polymer ?
#
loop_
_entity_poly.entity_id
_entity_poly.type
_entity_poly.pdbx_seq_one_letter_code
_entity_poly.pdbx_strand_id
1 'polypeptide(L)'
;MKFVAIVGSLRAGSYNRAVALNAAELCDPGIELTLFDDLRALPWFEHDVELAAPPAAVLAFRARLADADAVLITSPEYAAGMSGVLKNALEWIVGGGQLVDKPVAVITASPATTGGERARAWTTETLRMMGADVLPESLSIPSVGTKIKNGRVTDESLRTQLREVLAAMGRAAKQKAESAAAEG
;
A
#
# COMPACT_ATOMS: atom_id res chain seq x y z
N MET A 1 1.11 -16.11 -5.47
CA MET A 1 0.76 -14.72 -5.78
C MET A 1 1.81 -13.79 -5.20
N LYS A 2 2.12 -12.69 -5.86
CA LYS A 2 3.09 -11.69 -5.44
C LYS A 2 2.37 -10.43 -5.01
N PHE A 3 2.50 -10.05 -3.75
CA PHE A 3 1.97 -8.78 -3.24
C PHE A 3 3.11 -7.82 -2.94
N VAL A 4 2.87 -6.52 -3.11
CA VAL A 4 3.81 -5.47 -2.74
C VAL A 4 3.17 -4.56 -1.71
N ALA A 5 3.86 -4.32 -0.59
CA ALA A 5 3.47 -3.32 0.39
C ALA A 5 4.26 -2.03 0.18
N ILE A 6 3.59 -0.92 -0.16
CA ILE A 6 4.18 0.41 -0.20
C ILE A 6 4.08 1.01 1.20
N VAL A 7 5.23 1.33 1.80
CA VAL A 7 5.28 1.91 3.15
C VAL A 7 5.46 3.44 3.07
N GLY A 8 4.38 4.18 3.27
CA GLY A 8 4.33 5.64 3.20
C GLY A 8 4.98 6.38 4.38
N SER A 9 5.95 5.78 5.06
CA SER A 9 6.60 6.39 6.23
C SER A 9 8.10 6.15 6.24
N LEU A 10 8.89 7.22 6.34
CA LEU A 10 10.35 7.16 6.43
C LEU A 10 10.88 7.07 7.87
N ARG A 11 10.00 7.05 8.88
CA ARG A 11 10.40 7.00 10.29
C ARG A 11 10.88 5.60 10.65
N ALA A 12 12.06 5.47 11.29
CA ALA A 12 12.63 4.18 11.71
C ALA A 12 11.67 3.37 12.60
N GLY A 13 11.02 4.00 13.58
CA GLY A 13 10.01 3.37 14.44
C GLY A 13 8.57 3.52 13.92
N SER A 14 8.36 3.35 12.62
CA SER A 14 7.04 3.55 11.99
C SER A 14 6.07 2.43 12.33
N TYR A 15 4.92 2.77 12.89
CA TYR A 15 3.80 1.84 13.07
C TYR A 15 3.28 1.31 11.72
N ASN A 16 3.26 2.13 10.67
CA ASN A 16 2.83 1.73 9.33
C ASN A 16 3.79 0.69 8.73
N ARG A 17 5.11 0.84 8.95
CA ARG A 17 6.08 -0.19 8.58
C ARG A 17 5.87 -1.48 9.38
N ALA A 18 5.62 -1.37 10.68
CA ALA A 18 5.33 -2.53 11.53
C ALA A 18 4.05 -3.26 11.07
N VAL A 19 2.99 -2.53 10.69
CA VAL A 19 1.77 -3.12 10.11
C VAL A 19 2.10 -3.91 8.84
N ALA A 20 2.87 -3.35 7.90
CA ALA A 20 3.24 -4.02 6.67
C ALA A 20 4.07 -5.30 6.92
N LEU A 21 5.02 -5.26 7.86
CA LEU A 21 5.81 -6.44 8.25
C LEU A 21 4.95 -7.55 8.86
N ASN A 22 4.04 -7.19 9.78
CA ASN A 22 3.12 -8.16 10.37
C ASN A 22 2.11 -8.70 9.34
N ALA A 23 1.67 -7.88 8.38
CA ALA A 23 0.84 -8.33 7.27
C ALA A 23 1.58 -9.40 6.44
N ALA A 24 2.87 -9.20 6.15
CA ALA A 24 3.67 -10.19 5.43
C ALA A 24 3.76 -11.55 6.18
N GLU A 25 3.91 -11.51 7.51
CA GLU A 25 3.91 -12.72 8.35
C GLU A 25 2.53 -13.42 8.42
N LEU A 26 1.44 -12.71 8.13
CA LEU A 26 0.06 -13.19 8.22
C LEU A 26 -0.51 -13.66 6.88
N CYS A 27 0.23 -13.55 5.79
CA CYS A 27 -0.21 -14.03 4.48
C CYS A 27 -0.43 -15.54 4.48
N ASP A 28 -1.45 -15.98 3.73
CA ASP A 28 -1.71 -17.39 3.49
C ASP A 28 -0.57 -18.05 2.69
N PRO A 29 -0.37 -19.37 2.84
CA PRO A 29 0.58 -20.11 2.02
C PRO A 29 0.36 -19.86 0.51
N GLY A 30 1.45 -19.55 -0.22
CA GLY A 30 1.41 -19.24 -1.66
C GLY A 30 1.22 -17.75 -1.97
N ILE A 31 1.12 -16.89 -0.96
CA ILE A 31 1.17 -15.44 -1.11
C ILE A 31 2.50 -14.93 -0.54
N GLU A 32 3.30 -14.29 -1.37
CA GLU A 32 4.51 -13.59 -0.96
C GLU A 32 4.22 -12.09 -0.94
N LEU A 33 4.26 -11.46 0.24
CA LEU A 33 4.15 -10.02 0.39
C LEU A 33 5.52 -9.42 0.69
N THR A 34 6.05 -8.67 -0.25
CA THR A 34 7.33 -7.97 -0.12
C THR A 34 7.13 -6.48 0.12
N LEU A 35 8.01 -5.86 0.91
CA LEU A 35 7.91 -4.44 1.21
C LEU A 35 8.69 -3.59 0.19
N PHE A 36 8.09 -2.48 -0.21
CA PHE A 36 8.76 -1.33 -0.79
C PHE A 36 8.72 -0.20 0.24
N ASP A 37 9.75 -0.09 1.05
CA ASP A 37 9.85 0.83 2.17
C ASP A 37 10.93 1.91 1.99
N ASP A 38 11.56 1.95 0.82
CA ASP A 38 12.57 2.96 0.46
C ASP A 38 12.02 4.04 -0.48
N LEU A 39 10.91 4.67 -0.10
CA LEU A 39 10.37 5.83 -0.83
C LEU A 39 11.34 7.03 -0.84
N ARG A 40 12.37 7.01 0.01
CA ARG A 40 13.42 8.03 0.05
C ARG A 40 14.29 8.00 -1.20
N ALA A 41 14.44 6.85 -1.85
CA ALA A 41 15.20 6.69 -3.07
C ALA A 41 14.53 7.34 -4.29
N LEU A 42 13.22 7.60 -4.22
CA LEU A 42 12.50 8.27 -5.29
C LEU A 42 12.76 9.78 -5.22
N PRO A 43 13.27 10.42 -6.28
CA PRO A 43 13.40 11.88 -6.32
C PRO A 43 12.00 12.52 -6.30
N TRP A 44 11.95 13.84 -6.11
CA TRP A 44 10.71 14.57 -6.29
C TRP A 44 10.23 14.42 -7.73
N PHE A 45 8.92 14.26 -7.90
CA PHE A 45 8.31 14.13 -9.21
C PHE A 45 8.49 15.44 -10.00
N GLU A 46 9.00 15.29 -11.21
CA GLU A 46 9.12 16.37 -12.19
C GLU A 46 8.65 15.83 -13.55
N HIS A 47 7.65 16.48 -14.12
CA HIS A 47 7.05 16.03 -15.37
C HIS A 47 8.05 15.99 -16.54
N ASP A 48 8.92 17.00 -16.62
CA ASP A 48 9.95 17.04 -17.68
C ASP A 48 10.96 15.91 -17.56
N VAL A 49 11.31 15.52 -16.33
CA VAL A 49 12.17 14.35 -16.05
C VAL A 49 11.47 13.06 -16.43
N GLU A 50 10.17 12.94 -16.15
CA GLU A 50 9.37 11.77 -16.55
C GLU A 50 9.34 11.62 -18.08
N LEU A 51 9.13 12.70 -18.81
CA LEU A 51 9.07 12.68 -20.27
C LEU A 51 10.42 12.40 -20.92
N ALA A 52 11.51 12.88 -20.34
CA ALA A 52 12.84 12.69 -20.89
C ALA A 52 13.38 11.29 -20.63
N ALA A 53 13.58 10.94 -19.36
CA ALA A 53 14.04 9.62 -18.92
C ALA A 53 13.78 9.46 -17.41
N PRO A 54 12.79 8.66 -16.99
CA PRO A 54 12.56 8.42 -15.58
C PRO A 54 13.79 7.83 -14.88
N PRO A 55 14.13 8.29 -13.67
CA PRO A 55 15.28 7.77 -12.91
C PRO A 55 15.20 6.25 -12.66
N ALA A 56 16.35 5.59 -12.53
CA ALA A 56 16.42 4.15 -12.33
C ALA A 56 15.61 3.66 -11.12
N ALA A 57 15.57 4.43 -10.02
CA ALA A 57 14.75 4.10 -8.85
C ALA A 57 13.26 4.10 -9.18
N VAL A 58 12.80 5.01 -10.03
CA VAL A 58 11.40 5.08 -10.50
C VAL A 58 11.08 3.89 -11.39
N LEU A 59 11.97 3.55 -12.33
CA LEU A 59 11.80 2.39 -13.20
C LEU A 59 11.73 1.09 -12.40
N ALA A 60 12.59 0.92 -11.40
CA ALA A 60 12.56 -0.23 -10.49
C ALA A 60 11.24 -0.29 -9.68
N PHE A 61 10.76 0.85 -9.19
CA PHE A 61 9.48 0.94 -8.48
C PHE A 61 8.31 0.55 -9.39
N ARG A 62 8.24 1.10 -10.59
CA ARG A 62 7.22 0.77 -11.60
C ARG A 62 7.23 -0.72 -11.97
N ALA A 63 8.41 -1.28 -12.22
CA ALA A 63 8.55 -2.71 -12.55
C ALA A 63 8.05 -3.60 -11.41
N ARG A 64 8.35 -3.25 -10.16
CA ARG A 64 7.91 -4.02 -9.00
C ARG A 64 6.38 -3.97 -8.83
N LEU A 65 5.75 -2.84 -9.10
CA LEU A 65 4.29 -2.71 -9.07
C LEU A 65 3.64 -3.43 -10.26
N ALA A 66 4.24 -3.40 -11.44
CA ALA A 66 3.72 -4.10 -12.61
C ALA A 66 3.68 -5.63 -12.37
N ASP A 67 4.72 -6.20 -11.74
CA ASP A 67 4.82 -7.64 -11.42
C ASP A 67 3.94 -8.08 -10.25
N ALA A 68 3.34 -7.16 -9.50
CA ALA A 68 2.51 -7.48 -8.36
C ALA A 68 1.07 -7.83 -8.77
N ASP A 69 0.52 -8.88 -8.17
CA ASP A 69 -0.89 -9.27 -8.31
C ASP A 69 -1.82 -8.35 -7.52
N ALA A 70 -1.36 -7.82 -6.38
CA ALA A 70 -2.08 -6.85 -5.56
C ALA A 70 -1.10 -5.94 -4.79
N VAL A 71 -1.58 -4.78 -4.33
CA VAL A 71 -0.78 -3.81 -3.60
C VAL A 71 -1.42 -3.47 -2.25
N LEU A 72 -0.62 -3.53 -1.19
CA LEU A 72 -0.97 -3.00 0.13
C LEU A 72 -0.30 -1.64 0.30
N ILE A 73 -1.06 -0.60 0.63
CA ILE A 73 -0.49 0.70 0.97
C ILE A 73 -0.65 0.92 2.47
N THR A 74 0.46 1.21 3.16
CA THR A 74 0.40 1.63 4.57
C THR A 74 0.89 3.06 4.71
N SER A 75 0.07 3.96 5.30
CA SER A 75 0.39 5.39 5.39
C SER A 75 0.06 5.97 6.77
N PRO A 76 0.93 6.83 7.32
CA PRO A 76 0.54 7.72 8.40
C PRO A 76 -0.37 8.83 7.90
N GLU A 77 -1.02 9.52 8.83
CA GLU A 77 -1.69 10.79 8.56
C GLU A 77 -0.79 11.95 8.96
N TYR A 78 -0.44 12.80 8.00
CA TYR A 78 0.28 14.04 8.22
C TYR A 78 -0.49 15.20 7.60
N ALA A 79 -0.66 16.29 8.35
CA ALA A 79 -1.39 17.47 7.90
C ALA A 79 -2.78 17.13 7.29
N ALA A 80 -3.50 16.23 7.96
CA ALA A 80 -4.84 15.75 7.55
C ALA A 80 -4.90 15.03 6.19
N GLY A 81 -3.78 14.49 5.72
CA GLY A 81 -3.70 13.76 4.44
C GLY A 81 -2.68 12.64 4.47
N MET A 82 -2.48 11.98 3.32
CA MET A 82 -1.39 11.01 3.15
C MET A 82 -0.02 11.70 3.31
N SER A 83 1.01 10.93 3.61
CA SER A 83 2.38 11.47 3.69
C SER A 83 2.85 12.01 2.33
N GLY A 84 3.66 13.09 2.35
CA GLY A 84 4.21 13.67 1.13
C GLY A 84 5.05 12.68 0.30
N VAL A 85 5.79 11.78 0.97
CA VAL A 85 6.59 10.75 0.27
C VAL A 85 5.72 9.72 -0.44
N LEU A 86 4.56 9.36 0.12
CA LEU A 86 3.60 8.50 -0.56
C LEU A 86 2.98 9.23 -1.75
N LYS A 87 2.56 10.49 -1.56
CA LYS A 87 2.00 11.29 -2.66
C LYS A 87 2.98 11.41 -3.82
N ASN A 88 4.25 11.73 -3.53
CA ASN A 88 5.33 11.76 -4.52
C ASN A 88 5.50 10.42 -5.27
N ALA A 89 5.45 9.30 -4.55
CA ALA A 89 5.53 7.98 -5.18
C ALA A 89 4.36 7.71 -6.13
N LEU A 90 3.14 8.12 -5.75
CA LEU A 90 1.95 7.97 -6.60
C LEU A 90 2.04 8.86 -7.85
N GLU A 91 2.61 10.05 -7.77
CA GLU A 91 2.85 10.92 -8.94
C GLU A 91 3.75 10.24 -9.97
N TRP A 92 4.80 9.54 -9.53
CA TRP A 92 5.69 8.80 -10.44
C TRP A 92 5.04 7.61 -11.17
N ILE A 93 3.88 7.13 -10.73
CA ILE A 93 3.23 5.95 -11.32
C ILE A 93 1.88 6.25 -11.98
N VAL A 94 1.32 7.47 -11.83
CA VAL A 94 0.02 7.82 -12.42
C VAL A 94 0.06 7.72 -13.95
N GLY A 95 1.10 8.25 -14.60
CA GLY A 95 1.24 8.22 -16.05
C GLY A 95 1.52 6.82 -16.64
N GLY A 96 2.09 5.92 -15.85
CA GLY A 96 2.45 4.59 -16.30
C GLY A 96 1.39 3.50 -16.10
N GLY A 97 0.28 3.81 -15.43
CA GLY A 97 -0.87 2.90 -15.27
C GLY A 97 -0.61 1.62 -14.47
N GLN A 98 0.46 1.56 -13.63
CA GLN A 98 0.83 0.34 -12.90
C GLN A 98 -0.24 -0.15 -11.92
N LEU A 99 -1.18 0.70 -11.54
CA LEU A 99 -2.27 0.37 -10.62
C LEU A 99 -3.63 0.22 -11.31
N VAL A 100 -3.74 0.40 -12.62
CA VAL A 100 -5.01 0.23 -13.35
C VAL A 100 -5.54 -1.19 -13.16
N ASP A 101 -6.80 -1.29 -12.71
CA ASP A 101 -7.51 -2.54 -12.36
C ASP A 101 -6.77 -3.43 -11.36
N LYS A 102 -5.77 -2.91 -10.67
CA LYS A 102 -5.03 -3.67 -9.66
C LYS A 102 -5.73 -3.60 -8.32
N PRO A 103 -5.97 -4.75 -7.65
CA PRO A 103 -6.49 -4.77 -6.29
C PRO A 103 -5.54 -4.04 -5.32
N VAL A 104 -6.05 -3.03 -4.63
CA VAL A 104 -5.28 -2.24 -3.66
C VAL A 104 -6.03 -2.15 -2.34
N ALA A 105 -5.37 -2.49 -1.24
CA ALA A 105 -5.85 -2.21 0.09
C ALA A 105 -5.06 -1.06 0.72
N VAL A 106 -5.75 -0.16 1.43
CA VAL A 106 -5.14 0.96 2.14
C VAL A 106 -5.29 0.77 3.64
N ILE A 107 -4.19 0.73 4.36
CA ILE A 107 -4.16 0.70 5.82
C ILE A 107 -3.48 1.96 6.35
N THR A 108 -4.15 2.67 7.25
CA THR A 108 -3.55 3.77 7.98
C THR A 108 -3.42 3.41 9.46
N ALA A 109 -2.30 3.76 10.07
CA ALA A 109 -2.06 3.51 11.48
C ALA A 109 -1.58 4.79 12.17
N SER A 110 -2.32 5.21 13.20
CA SER A 110 -2.04 6.46 13.92
C SER A 110 -2.18 6.27 15.44
N PRO A 111 -1.37 6.96 16.25
CA PRO A 111 -1.62 7.08 17.69
C PRO A 111 -2.94 7.79 18.02
N ALA A 112 -3.47 8.62 17.12
CA ALA A 112 -4.73 9.30 17.28
C ALA A 112 -5.92 8.34 17.25
N THR A 113 -7.05 8.75 17.84
CA THR A 113 -8.30 7.97 17.91
C THR A 113 -8.99 7.80 16.56
N THR A 114 -8.67 8.63 15.57
CA THR A 114 -9.19 8.53 14.19
C THR A 114 -8.48 7.45 13.35
N GLY A 115 -7.32 6.94 13.81
CA GLY A 115 -6.58 5.93 13.06
C GLY A 115 -6.00 6.39 11.72
N GLY A 116 -6.09 7.70 11.42
CA GLY A 116 -5.65 8.23 10.12
C GLY A 116 -6.72 8.17 9.03
N GLU A 117 -7.99 8.28 9.39
CA GLU A 117 -9.13 8.19 8.46
C GLU A 117 -9.05 9.16 7.28
N ARG A 118 -8.58 10.40 7.52
CA ARG A 118 -8.45 11.41 6.44
C ARG A 118 -7.38 10.99 5.44
N ALA A 119 -6.25 10.50 5.92
CA ALA A 119 -5.21 10.00 5.05
C ALA A 119 -5.69 8.78 4.24
N ARG A 120 -6.46 7.86 4.86
CA ARG A 120 -7.06 6.72 4.16
C ARG A 120 -8.04 7.18 3.10
N ALA A 121 -8.96 8.07 3.43
CA ALA A 121 -9.95 8.59 2.49
C ALA A 121 -9.28 9.26 1.29
N TRP A 122 -8.32 10.15 1.53
CA TRP A 122 -7.60 10.85 0.46
C TRP A 122 -6.76 9.90 -0.40
N THR A 123 -6.07 8.94 0.22
CA THR A 123 -5.33 7.91 -0.53
C THR A 123 -6.27 7.08 -1.40
N THR A 124 -7.41 6.66 -0.86
CA THR A 124 -8.43 5.90 -1.60
C THR A 124 -8.97 6.67 -2.82
N GLU A 125 -9.30 7.94 -2.65
CA GLU A 125 -9.77 8.81 -3.74
C GLU A 125 -8.70 8.95 -4.83
N THR A 126 -7.45 9.21 -4.45
CA THR A 126 -6.32 9.31 -5.38
C THR A 126 -6.14 8.01 -6.17
N LEU A 127 -6.16 6.86 -5.50
CA LEU A 127 -5.97 5.55 -6.14
C LEU A 127 -7.11 5.21 -7.12
N ARG A 128 -8.36 5.54 -6.77
CA ARG A 128 -9.50 5.36 -7.67
C ARG A 128 -9.38 6.23 -8.92
N MET A 129 -8.95 7.48 -8.76
CA MET A 129 -8.64 8.35 -9.90
C MET A 129 -7.55 7.77 -10.80
N MET A 130 -6.59 7.02 -10.22
CA MET A 130 -5.55 6.30 -10.96
C MET A 130 -6.01 4.96 -11.56
N GLY A 131 -7.30 4.61 -11.44
CA GLY A 131 -7.88 3.38 -11.98
C GLY A 131 -7.64 2.13 -11.12
N ALA A 132 -7.20 2.25 -9.88
CA ALA A 132 -7.02 1.10 -8.99
C ALA A 132 -8.36 0.57 -8.47
N ASP A 133 -8.46 -0.76 -8.32
CA ASP A 133 -9.55 -1.42 -7.60
C ASP A 133 -9.27 -1.36 -6.09
N VAL A 134 -9.76 -0.29 -5.45
CA VAL A 134 -9.54 -0.08 -4.01
C VAL A 134 -10.56 -0.86 -3.19
N LEU A 135 -10.05 -1.86 -2.47
CA LEU A 135 -10.85 -2.80 -1.70
C LEU A 135 -11.58 -2.14 -0.51
N PRO A 136 -12.84 -2.49 -0.26
CA PRO A 136 -13.61 -1.96 0.86
C PRO A 136 -13.06 -2.37 2.23
N GLU A 137 -12.33 -3.47 2.33
CA GLU A 137 -11.65 -3.94 3.54
C GLU A 137 -10.47 -3.06 3.98
N SER A 138 -10.19 -1.96 3.26
CA SER A 138 -9.20 -0.94 3.68
C SER A 138 -9.47 -0.44 5.11
N LEU A 139 -8.42 -0.33 5.94
CA LEU A 139 -8.52 -0.23 7.39
C LEU A 139 -7.86 1.03 7.95
N SER A 140 -8.49 1.68 8.94
CA SER A 140 -7.84 2.67 9.80
C SER A 140 -7.61 2.09 11.18
N ILE A 141 -6.37 2.15 11.68
CA ILE A 141 -5.97 1.58 12.98
C ILE A 141 -5.79 2.71 14.00
N PRO A 142 -6.80 2.96 14.85
CA PRO A 142 -6.71 3.97 15.90
C PRO A 142 -5.87 3.47 17.08
N SER A 143 -5.30 4.44 17.82
CA SER A 143 -4.54 4.19 19.05
C SER A 143 -3.48 3.09 18.88
N VAL A 144 -2.82 3.06 17.72
CA VAL A 144 -1.95 1.96 17.28
C VAL A 144 -0.85 1.61 18.28
N GLY A 145 -0.40 2.57 19.09
CA GLY A 145 0.60 2.33 20.14
C GLY A 145 0.16 1.36 21.25
N THR A 146 -1.14 1.12 21.43
CA THR A 146 -1.67 0.11 22.36
C THR A 146 -1.70 -1.28 21.74
N LYS A 147 -1.74 -1.38 20.43
CA LYS A 147 -1.95 -2.61 19.65
C LYS A 147 -0.65 -3.22 19.10
N ILE A 148 0.41 -2.40 19.00
CA ILE A 148 1.72 -2.81 18.50
C ILE A 148 2.76 -2.59 19.58
N LYS A 149 3.47 -3.65 19.98
CA LYS A 149 4.56 -3.63 20.96
C LYS A 149 5.81 -4.21 20.32
N ASN A 150 6.93 -3.50 20.43
CA ASN A 150 8.23 -3.91 19.86
C ASN A 150 8.14 -4.35 18.38
N GLY A 151 7.37 -3.62 17.57
CA GLY A 151 7.17 -3.90 16.15
C GLY A 151 6.22 -5.06 15.83
N ARG A 152 5.65 -5.73 16.84
CA ARG A 152 4.70 -6.85 16.66
C ARG A 152 3.28 -6.41 17.01
N VAL A 153 2.33 -6.82 16.19
CA VAL A 153 0.90 -6.68 16.48
C VAL A 153 0.55 -7.70 17.58
N THR A 154 0.20 -7.17 18.76
CA THR A 154 -0.18 -7.97 19.96
C THR A 154 -1.69 -8.02 20.20
N ASP A 155 -2.45 -7.19 19.51
CA ASP A 155 -3.90 -7.15 19.58
C ASP A 155 -4.50 -8.16 18.59
N GLU A 156 -5.23 -9.15 19.12
CA GLU A 156 -5.79 -10.25 18.30
C GLU A 156 -6.90 -9.78 17.36
N SER A 157 -7.68 -8.76 17.74
CA SER A 157 -8.68 -8.17 16.86
C SER A 157 -8.02 -7.55 15.64
N LEU A 158 -6.93 -6.80 15.83
CA LEU A 158 -6.16 -6.24 14.73
C LEU A 158 -5.54 -7.33 13.85
N ARG A 159 -5.03 -8.41 14.45
CA ARG A 159 -4.48 -9.55 13.65
C ARG A 159 -5.56 -10.18 12.78
N THR A 160 -6.78 -10.33 13.29
CA THR A 160 -7.92 -10.83 12.51
C THR A 160 -8.27 -9.89 11.37
N GLN A 161 -8.39 -8.59 11.64
CA GLN A 161 -8.66 -7.59 10.60
C GLN A 161 -7.58 -7.57 9.50
N LEU A 162 -6.30 -7.72 9.86
CA LEU A 162 -5.21 -7.82 8.86
C LEU A 162 -5.36 -9.06 7.98
N ARG A 163 -5.72 -10.21 8.55
CA ARG A 163 -6.00 -11.43 7.76
C ARG A 163 -7.18 -11.24 6.82
N GLU A 164 -8.25 -10.56 7.25
CA GLU A 164 -9.41 -10.26 6.42
C GLU A 164 -9.02 -9.39 5.21
N VAL A 165 -8.21 -8.34 5.42
CA VAL A 165 -7.67 -7.51 4.34
C VAL A 165 -6.84 -8.35 3.35
N LEU A 166 -5.91 -9.16 3.85
CA LEU A 166 -5.05 -10.00 3.01
C LEU A 166 -5.84 -11.05 2.22
N ALA A 167 -6.84 -11.66 2.86
CA ALA A 167 -7.74 -12.62 2.21
C ALA A 167 -8.57 -11.93 1.10
N ALA A 168 -9.05 -10.70 1.33
CA ALA A 168 -9.76 -9.92 0.30
C ALA A 168 -8.84 -9.60 -0.89
N MET A 169 -7.60 -9.17 -0.63
CA MET A 169 -6.59 -8.97 -1.68
C MET A 169 -6.36 -10.24 -2.49
N GLY A 170 -6.26 -11.40 -1.82
CA GLY A 170 -6.07 -12.70 -2.48
C GLY A 170 -7.26 -13.09 -3.35
N ARG A 171 -8.48 -12.87 -2.90
CA ARG A 171 -9.71 -13.13 -3.70
C ARG A 171 -9.76 -12.23 -4.93
N ALA A 172 -9.56 -10.94 -4.77
CA ALA A 172 -9.58 -9.97 -5.87
C ALA A 172 -8.49 -10.25 -6.92
N ALA A 173 -7.27 -10.58 -6.49
CA ALA A 173 -6.18 -10.95 -7.39
C ALA A 173 -6.48 -12.22 -8.21
N LYS A 174 -7.07 -13.25 -7.58
CA LYS A 174 -7.52 -14.48 -8.27
C LYS A 174 -8.60 -14.19 -9.30
N GLN A 175 -9.63 -13.43 -8.92
CA GLN A 175 -10.73 -13.08 -9.81
C GLN A 175 -10.23 -12.31 -11.03
N LYS A 176 -9.31 -11.36 -10.85
CA LYS A 176 -8.69 -10.63 -11.95
C LYS A 176 -7.93 -11.57 -12.91
N ALA A 177 -7.13 -12.50 -12.37
CA ALA A 177 -6.40 -13.45 -13.18
C ALA A 177 -7.33 -14.38 -13.99
N GLU A 178 -8.43 -14.83 -13.39
CA GLU A 178 -9.45 -15.66 -14.05
C GLU A 178 -10.17 -14.89 -15.17
N SER A 179 -10.52 -13.62 -14.93
CA SER A 179 -11.15 -12.76 -15.96
C SER A 179 -10.22 -12.53 -17.14
N ALA A 180 -8.94 -12.23 -16.89
CA ALA A 180 -7.95 -12.05 -17.95
C ALA A 180 -7.73 -13.33 -18.78
N ALA A 181 -7.80 -14.51 -18.17
CA ALA A 181 -7.67 -15.81 -18.84
C ALA A 181 -8.92 -16.17 -19.68
N ALA A 182 -10.09 -15.59 -19.37
CA ALA A 182 -11.34 -15.83 -20.11
C ALA A 182 -11.50 -14.93 -21.35
N GLU A 183 -10.73 -13.83 -21.42
CA GLU A 183 -10.78 -12.85 -22.52
C GLU A 183 -9.67 -13.08 -23.59
N GLY A 184 -8.70 -13.97 -23.33
CA GLY A 184 -7.58 -14.28 -24.22
C GLY A 184 -7.67 -15.63 -24.86
#